data_d4a587cfc49ee234f4e4c311a13e1380
#
_entry.id   d4a587cfc49ee234f4e4c311a13e1380
#
_cell.length_a   1.000
_cell.length_b   1.000
_cell.length_c   1.000
_cell.angle_alpha   90.00
_cell.angle_beta   90.00
_cell.angle_gamma   90.00
#
_symmetry.space_group_name_H-M   'P 1'
#
loop_
_entity.id
_entity.type
_entity.pdbx_description
1 polymer ?
#
loop_
_entity_poly.entity_id
_entity_poly.type
_entity_poly.pdbx_seq_one_letter_code
_entity_poly.pdbx_strand_id
1 'polypeptide(L)'
;MDSRAKAGGILALFGVVGVILIIIAFMCIERVPQGTVGVVYSPKGVKEETLSPGWHVVAPMNKVNEYPTRTQTISYKDMNVSTSDGKNLSLDIDVNYKVDSSKAVDLFNRFGSADIEQLEKGYLRSRVQDNVRQAVSKYSVIDAFGVKTSEIKKTTLEKLENNL
;
A
#
# COMPACT_ATOMS: atom_id res chain seq x y z
N MET A 1 26.98 -52.88 24.59
CA MET A 1 27.48 -51.69 23.81
C MET A 1 26.40 -50.78 23.28
N ASP A 2 25.09 -50.96 23.59
CA ASP A 2 23.99 -50.23 22.92
C ASP A 2 23.48 -48.97 23.63
N SER A 3 23.78 -48.77 24.92
CA SER A 3 23.25 -47.62 25.67
C SER A 3 23.91 -46.28 25.29
N ARG A 4 25.20 -46.29 24.97
CA ARG A 4 25.91 -45.07 24.52
C ARG A 4 25.52 -44.63 23.12
N ALA A 5 25.25 -45.55 22.21
CA ALA A 5 24.75 -45.27 20.88
C ALA A 5 23.33 -44.69 20.92
N LYS A 6 22.46 -45.20 21.77
CA LYS A 6 21.11 -44.68 22.00
C LYS A 6 21.13 -43.30 22.63
N ALA A 7 21.99 -43.04 23.61
CA ALA A 7 22.15 -41.72 24.22
C ALA A 7 22.67 -40.68 23.23
N GLY A 8 23.65 -41.05 22.37
CA GLY A 8 24.14 -40.17 21.30
C GLY A 8 23.06 -39.83 20.27
N GLY A 9 22.23 -40.80 19.90
CA GLY A 9 21.09 -40.56 18.97
C GLY A 9 20.03 -39.64 19.57
N ILE A 10 19.73 -39.78 20.85
CA ILE A 10 18.77 -38.90 21.54
C ILE A 10 19.31 -37.45 21.62
N LEU A 11 20.59 -37.28 21.97
CA LEU A 11 21.24 -35.96 22.00
C LEU A 11 21.25 -35.30 20.62
N ALA A 12 21.55 -36.04 19.57
CA ALA A 12 21.48 -35.53 18.20
C ALA A 12 20.06 -35.11 17.79
N LEU A 13 19.04 -35.90 18.17
CA LEU A 13 17.64 -35.57 17.93
C LEU A 13 17.23 -34.26 18.64
N PHE A 14 17.61 -34.08 19.91
CA PHE A 14 17.37 -32.85 20.65
C PHE A 14 18.08 -31.66 20.02
N GLY A 15 19.30 -31.84 19.50
CA GLY A 15 20.02 -30.80 18.76
C GLY A 15 19.30 -30.39 17.50
N VAL A 16 18.82 -31.32 16.70
CA VAL A 16 18.06 -31.03 15.47
C VAL A 16 16.75 -30.34 15.79
N VAL A 17 15.99 -30.81 16.78
CA VAL A 17 14.74 -30.18 17.21
C VAL A 17 14.99 -28.74 17.70
N GLY A 18 16.07 -28.54 18.49
CA GLY A 18 16.45 -27.20 18.94
C GLY A 18 16.73 -26.21 17.78
N VAL A 19 17.48 -26.67 16.77
CA VAL A 19 17.75 -25.86 15.57
C VAL A 19 16.47 -25.53 14.83
N ILE A 20 15.55 -26.46 14.64
CA ILE A 20 14.28 -26.25 13.98
C ILE A 20 13.44 -25.20 14.73
N LEU A 21 13.38 -25.30 16.07
CA LEU A 21 12.64 -24.31 16.88
C LEU A 21 13.25 -22.92 16.78
N ILE A 22 14.56 -22.79 16.72
CA ILE A 22 15.24 -21.50 16.53
C ILE A 22 14.88 -20.92 15.15
N ILE A 23 14.91 -21.71 14.09
CA ILE A 23 14.54 -21.28 12.74
C ILE A 23 13.09 -20.78 12.73
N ILE A 24 12.16 -21.54 13.32
CA ILE A 24 10.76 -21.14 13.42
C ILE A 24 10.61 -19.83 14.20
N ALA A 25 11.34 -19.66 15.31
CA ALA A 25 11.31 -18.44 16.10
C ALA A 25 11.77 -17.22 15.28
N PHE A 26 12.84 -17.37 14.49
CA PHE A 26 13.29 -16.31 13.59
C PHE A 26 12.28 -15.99 12.46
N MET A 27 11.57 -16.98 11.96
CA MET A 27 10.52 -16.80 10.95
C MET A 27 9.27 -16.08 11.48
N CYS A 28 9.09 -16.03 12.80
CA CYS A 28 7.94 -15.35 13.42
C CYS A 28 8.20 -13.86 13.66
N ILE A 29 9.42 -13.36 13.46
CA ILE A 29 9.76 -11.98 13.74
C ILE A 29 9.56 -11.14 12.46
N GLU A 30 8.63 -10.21 12.52
CA GLU A 30 8.34 -9.25 11.44
C GLU A 30 8.68 -7.84 11.91
N ARG A 31 9.25 -7.03 11.03
CA ARG A 31 9.61 -5.65 11.33
C ARG A 31 8.81 -4.69 10.46
N VAL A 32 7.92 -3.91 11.07
CA VAL A 32 7.20 -2.83 10.40
C VAL A 32 8.06 -1.56 10.45
N PRO A 33 8.43 -0.98 9.29
CA PRO A 33 9.26 0.24 9.23
C PRO A 33 8.56 1.45 9.85
N GLN A 34 9.37 2.47 10.22
CA GLN A 34 8.85 3.74 10.72
C GLN A 34 8.12 4.50 9.60
N GLY A 35 6.88 4.92 9.88
CA GLY A 35 6.04 5.65 8.93
C GLY A 35 5.24 4.73 8.00
N THR A 36 5.11 3.46 8.38
CA THR A 36 4.17 2.52 7.77
C THR A 36 3.27 1.91 8.83
N VAL A 37 2.17 1.32 8.40
CA VAL A 37 1.26 0.50 9.20
C VAL A 37 1.14 -0.87 8.52
N GLY A 38 1.27 -1.93 9.30
CA GLY A 38 1.14 -3.30 8.81
C GLY A 38 -0.28 -3.84 8.99
N VAL A 39 -0.84 -4.48 7.97
CA VAL A 39 -2.08 -5.25 8.06
C VAL A 39 -1.74 -6.72 7.99
N VAL A 40 -2.11 -7.47 9.04
CA VAL A 40 -1.85 -8.91 9.12
C VAL A 40 -2.95 -9.68 8.43
N TYR A 41 -2.57 -10.56 7.52
CA TYR A 41 -3.51 -11.46 6.87
C TYR A 41 -2.99 -12.90 6.82
N SER A 42 -3.93 -13.83 6.77
CA SER A 42 -3.68 -15.26 6.74
C SER A 42 -4.57 -15.93 5.68
N PRO A 43 -4.35 -17.21 5.34
CA PRO A 43 -5.28 -17.97 4.50
C PRO A 43 -6.71 -18.05 5.05
N LYS A 44 -6.91 -17.75 6.34
CA LYS A 44 -8.23 -17.73 7.00
C LYS A 44 -8.90 -16.35 6.98
N GLY A 45 -8.21 -15.32 6.53
CA GLY A 45 -8.72 -13.94 6.48
C GLY A 45 -7.77 -12.90 7.04
N VAL A 46 -8.25 -11.66 7.06
CA VAL A 46 -7.53 -10.49 7.57
C VAL A 46 -7.78 -10.38 9.07
N LYS A 47 -6.75 -10.01 9.83
CA LYS A 47 -6.92 -9.60 11.21
C LYS A 47 -7.36 -8.13 11.24
N GLU A 48 -8.33 -7.81 12.08
CA GLU A 48 -8.83 -6.44 12.25
C GLU A 48 -7.82 -5.51 12.95
N GLU A 49 -6.75 -6.07 13.51
CA GLU A 49 -5.70 -5.32 14.19
C GLU A 49 -4.59 -4.93 13.22
N THR A 50 -4.18 -3.68 13.27
CA THR A 50 -3.03 -3.16 12.54
C THR A 50 -1.77 -3.22 13.41
N LEU A 51 -0.62 -3.45 12.78
CA LEU A 51 0.68 -3.40 13.44
C LEU A 51 1.27 -1.99 13.30
N SER A 52 1.57 -1.38 14.44
CA SER A 52 2.34 -0.13 14.50
C SER A 52 3.81 -0.36 14.11
N PRO A 53 4.57 0.71 13.79
CA PRO A 53 6.00 0.57 13.54
C PRO A 53 6.74 -0.11 14.70
N GLY A 54 7.60 -1.06 14.38
CA GLY A 54 8.37 -1.81 15.38
C GLY A 54 8.57 -3.27 15.01
N TRP A 55 9.04 -4.05 16.00
CA TRP A 55 9.18 -5.49 15.88
C TRP A 55 7.95 -6.19 16.44
N HIS A 56 7.42 -7.13 15.68
CA HIS A 56 6.22 -7.88 16.04
C HIS A 56 6.47 -9.38 15.89
N VAL A 57 5.81 -10.16 16.74
CA VAL A 57 5.78 -11.61 16.60
C VAL A 57 4.51 -11.97 15.82
N VAL A 58 4.69 -12.47 14.62
CA VAL A 58 3.60 -12.86 13.71
C VAL A 58 3.71 -14.35 13.45
N ALA A 59 2.57 -15.06 13.43
CA ALA A 59 2.58 -16.50 13.16
C ALA A 59 3.18 -16.77 11.77
N PRO A 60 3.97 -17.85 11.58
CA PRO A 60 4.73 -18.09 10.35
C PRO A 60 3.88 -18.28 9.09
N MET A 61 2.58 -18.52 9.25
CA MET A 61 1.63 -18.62 8.13
C MET A 61 0.93 -17.27 7.80
N ASN A 62 1.11 -16.26 8.64
CA ASN A 62 0.57 -14.93 8.41
C ASN A 62 1.56 -14.09 7.62
N LYS A 63 1.02 -13.18 6.84
CA LYS A 63 1.79 -12.18 6.10
C LYS A 63 1.38 -10.79 6.55
N VAL A 64 2.27 -9.83 6.39
CA VAL A 64 2.03 -8.43 6.70
C VAL A 64 2.07 -7.64 5.39
N ASN A 65 1.01 -6.88 5.11
CA ASN A 65 1.00 -5.92 4.02
C ASN A 65 1.20 -4.52 4.61
N GLU A 66 2.15 -3.77 4.07
CA GLU A 66 2.58 -2.47 4.61
C GLU A 66 2.00 -1.33 3.80
N TYR A 67 1.47 -0.32 4.51
CA TYR A 67 0.95 0.91 3.89
C TYR A 67 1.64 2.14 4.47
N PRO A 68 2.07 3.12 3.65
CA PRO A 68 2.74 4.32 4.11
C PRO A 68 1.75 5.25 4.82
N THR A 69 2.08 5.64 6.04
CA THR A 69 1.33 6.62 6.83
C THR A 69 1.95 8.02 6.75
N ARG A 70 3.16 8.12 6.18
CA ARG A 70 3.79 9.41 5.84
C ARG A 70 3.36 9.84 4.46
N THR A 71 3.37 11.16 4.24
CA THR A 71 3.06 11.72 2.91
C THR A 71 4.01 11.17 1.86
N GLN A 72 3.42 10.57 0.82
CA GLN A 72 4.08 10.12 -0.40
C GLN A 72 3.76 11.09 -1.53
N THR A 73 4.68 11.24 -2.45
CA THR A 73 4.47 12.01 -3.68
C THR A 73 4.61 11.08 -4.87
N ILE A 74 3.61 11.03 -5.70
CA ILE A 74 3.64 10.28 -6.96
C ILE A 74 3.40 11.22 -8.13
N SER A 75 4.21 11.06 -9.18
CA SER A 75 4.12 11.86 -10.42
C SER A 75 3.51 11.02 -11.53
N TYR A 76 2.38 11.46 -12.06
CA TYR A 76 1.75 10.89 -13.24
C TYR A 76 2.06 11.77 -14.44
N LYS A 77 2.87 11.25 -15.35
CA LYS A 77 3.24 11.94 -16.58
C LYS A 77 2.32 11.57 -17.73
N ASP A 78 2.22 12.48 -18.70
CA ASP A 78 1.51 12.29 -19.97
C ASP A 78 0.02 11.90 -19.79
N MET A 79 -0.65 12.48 -18.81
CA MET A 79 -2.09 12.28 -18.63
C MET A 79 -2.87 13.03 -19.71
N ASN A 80 -3.45 12.28 -20.63
CA ASN A 80 -4.26 12.85 -21.71
C ASN A 80 -5.67 13.15 -21.22
N VAL A 81 -6.08 14.41 -21.38
CA VAL A 81 -7.41 14.93 -21.06
C VAL A 81 -7.91 15.82 -22.20
N SER A 82 -9.24 15.89 -22.34
CA SER A 82 -9.86 16.73 -23.37
C SER A 82 -10.56 17.91 -22.74
N THR A 83 -10.42 19.07 -23.35
CA THR A 83 -11.07 20.33 -22.96
C THR A 83 -12.47 20.46 -23.57
N SER A 84 -13.24 21.47 -23.13
CA SER A 84 -14.60 21.74 -23.62
C SER A 84 -14.64 22.09 -25.13
N ASP A 85 -13.53 22.62 -25.66
CA ASP A 85 -13.37 22.96 -27.08
C ASP A 85 -12.80 21.79 -27.91
N GLY A 86 -12.80 20.57 -27.35
CA GLY A 86 -12.44 19.34 -28.05
C GLY A 86 -10.94 19.16 -28.29
N LYS A 87 -10.08 19.92 -27.63
CA LYS A 87 -8.64 19.78 -27.75
C LYS A 87 -8.08 18.81 -26.70
N ASN A 88 -7.11 18.00 -27.09
CA ASN A 88 -6.42 17.08 -26.20
C ASN A 88 -5.20 17.78 -25.59
N LEU A 89 -5.06 17.64 -24.29
CA LEU A 89 -3.94 18.13 -23.50
C LEU A 89 -3.23 16.96 -22.83
N SER A 90 -1.91 17.03 -22.79
CA SER A 90 -1.09 16.15 -21.95
C SER A 90 -0.65 16.93 -20.72
N LEU A 91 -0.95 16.39 -19.54
CA LEU A 91 -0.65 17.02 -18.25
C LEU A 91 0.23 16.12 -17.40
N ASP A 92 1.21 16.73 -16.75
CA ASP A 92 1.98 16.10 -15.68
C ASP A 92 1.36 16.50 -14.34
N ILE A 93 1.05 15.52 -13.50
CA ILE A 93 0.31 15.73 -12.25
C ILE A 93 1.05 15.06 -11.11
N ASP A 94 1.41 15.85 -10.11
CA ASP A 94 1.96 15.38 -8.85
C ASP A 94 0.85 15.27 -7.81
N VAL A 95 0.72 14.09 -7.22
CA VAL A 95 -0.27 13.82 -6.17
C VAL A 95 0.47 13.49 -4.87
N ASN A 96 0.13 14.22 -3.82
CA ASN A 96 0.58 13.94 -2.47
C ASN A 96 -0.53 13.20 -1.72
N TYR A 97 -0.21 12.06 -1.17
CA TYR A 97 -1.17 11.26 -0.40
C TYR A 97 -0.51 10.59 0.81
N LYS A 98 -1.29 10.13 1.74
CA LYS A 98 -0.90 9.25 2.85
C LYS A 98 -2.04 8.29 3.14
N VAL A 99 -1.71 7.12 3.66
CA VAL A 99 -2.73 6.18 4.14
C VAL A 99 -3.05 6.50 5.60
N ASP A 100 -4.34 6.61 5.91
CA ASP A 100 -4.78 6.67 7.30
C ASP A 100 -4.66 5.27 7.93
N SER A 101 -3.90 5.16 9.01
CA SER A 101 -3.68 3.89 9.70
C SER A 101 -4.97 3.24 10.18
N SER A 102 -5.99 4.02 10.53
CA SER A 102 -7.30 3.53 10.94
C SER A 102 -8.11 2.90 9.79
N LYS A 103 -7.76 3.23 8.54
CA LYS A 103 -8.39 2.74 7.31
C LYS A 103 -7.58 1.67 6.57
N ALA A 104 -6.42 1.30 7.09
CA ALA A 104 -5.53 0.35 6.44
C ALA A 104 -6.18 -1.03 6.25
N VAL A 105 -6.97 -1.50 7.22
CA VAL A 105 -7.71 -2.77 7.12
C VAL A 105 -8.80 -2.69 6.05
N ASP A 106 -9.54 -1.57 5.99
CA ASP A 106 -10.56 -1.34 4.96
C ASP A 106 -9.93 -1.32 3.57
N LEU A 107 -8.77 -0.67 3.44
CA LEU A 107 -8.00 -0.63 2.21
C LEU A 107 -7.59 -2.04 1.77
N PHE A 108 -7.09 -2.85 2.71
CA PHE A 108 -6.73 -4.23 2.43
C PHE A 108 -7.96 -5.07 2.03
N ASN A 109 -9.10 -4.93 2.71
CA ASN A 109 -10.33 -5.65 2.38
C ASN A 109 -10.84 -5.30 0.98
N ARG A 110 -10.63 -4.06 0.54
CA ARG A 110 -11.07 -3.55 -0.76
C ARG A 110 -10.17 -4.01 -1.91
N PHE A 111 -8.85 -4.10 -1.70
CA PHE A 111 -7.86 -4.34 -2.74
C PHE A 111 -7.04 -5.63 -2.56
N GLY A 112 -7.26 -6.34 -1.46
CA GLY A 112 -6.51 -7.55 -1.13
C GLY A 112 -5.06 -7.26 -0.77
N SER A 113 -4.19 -8.21 -1.08
CA SER A 113 -2.75 -8.12 -0.82
C SER A 113 -1.98 -7.32 -1.89
N ALA A 114 -2.66 -6.42 -2.61
CA ALA A 114 -1.98 -5.56 -3.58
C ALA A 114 -1.02 -4.61 -2.87
N ASP A 115 0.20 -4.54 -3.37
CA ASP A 115 1.21 -3.60 -2.88
C ASP A 115 0.79 -2.16 -3.19
N ILE A 116 1.26 -1.21 -2.37
CA ILE A 116 0.92 0.20 -2.55
C ILE A 116 1.28 0.71 -3.95
N GLU A 117 2.39 0.26 -4.53
CA GLU A 117 2.79 0.61 -5.90
C GLU A 117 1.78 0.15 -6.96
N GLN A 118 1.14 -0.99 -6.76
CA GLN A 118 0.10 -1.48 -7.67
C GLN A 118 -1.16 -0.62 -7.57
N LEU A 119 -1.50 -0.19 -6.35
CA LEU A 119 -2.62 0.74 -6.12
C LEU A 119 -2.34 2.11 -6.74
N GLU A 120 -1.12 2.61 -6.61
CA GLU A 120 -0.66 3.87 -7.22
C GLU A 120 -0.76 3.83 -8.75
N LYS A 121 -0.18 2.79 -9.37
CA LYS A 121 -0.12 2.64 -10.83
C LYS A 121 -1.49 2.31 -11.46
N GLY A 122 -2.36 1.66 -10.72
CA GLY A 122 -3.68 1.22 -11.16
C GLY A 122 -4.80 2.14 -10.70
N TYR A 123 -5.29 1.89 -9.51
CA TYR A 123 -6.50 2.53 -8.99
C TYR A 123 -6.36 4.04 -8.83
N LEU A 124 -5.29 4.49 -8.15
CA LEU A 124 -5.08 5.92 -7.89
C LEU A 124 -4.88 6.70 -9.18
N ARG A 125 -4.05 6.17 -10.10
CA ARG A 125 -3.87 6.78 -11.43
C ARG A 125 -5.18 6.97 -12.18
N SER A 126 -6.02 5.93 -12.22
CA SER A 126 -7.31 5.99 -12.91
C SER A 126 -8.24 7.03 -12.27
N ARG A 127 -8.29 7.07 -10.94
CA ARG A 127 -9.11 8.07 -10.22
C ARG A 127 -8.63 9.49 -10.46
N VAL A 128 -7.33 9.72 -10.40
CA VAL A 128 -6.74 11.04 -10.71
C VAL A 128 -7.10 11.44 -12.14
N GLN A 129 -6.88 10.56 -13.12
CA GLN A 129 -7.18 10.84 -14.52
C GLN A 129 -8.66 11.17 -14.77
N ASP A 130 -9.58 10.41 -14.17
CA ASP A 130 -11.01 10.64 -14.34
C ASP A 130 -11.45 11.97 -13.70
N ASN A 131 -10.96 12.27 -12.50
CA ASN A 131 -11.29 13.52 -11.83
C ASN A 131 -10.71 14.75 -12.54
N VAL A 132 -9.47 14.66 -13.04
CA VAL A 132 -8.86 15.72 -13.83
C VAL A 132 -9.60 15.91 -15.16
N ARG A 133 -9.93 14.81 -15.85
CA ARG A 133 -10.72 14.88 -17.09
C ARG A 133 -12.06 15.57 -16.87
N GLN A 134 -12.78 15.22 -15.82
CA GLN A 134 -14.06 15.85 -15.48
C GLN A 134 -13.93 17.34 -15.10
N ALA A 135 -12.81 17.71 -14.45
CA ALA A 135 -12.55 19.09 -14.11
C ALA A 135 -12.21 19.91 -15.35
N VAL A 136 -11.27 19.41 -16.18
CA VAL A 136 -10.77 20.12 -17.38
C VAL A 136 -11.81 20.21 -18.49
N SER A 137 -12.67 19.19 -18.67
CA SER A 137 -13.69 19.16 -19.73
C SER A 137 -14.71 20.31 -19.67
N LYS A 138 -14.76 21.04 -18.56
CA LYS A 138 -15.64 22.20 -18.38
C LYS A 138 -15.04 23.52 -18.90
N TYR A 139 -13.75 23.54 -19.20
CA TYR A 139 -13.00 24.74 -19.55
C TYR A 139 -12.38 24.64 -20.94
N SER A 140 -12.24 25.81 -21.61
CA SER A 140 -11.43 25.89 -22.82
C SER A 140 -9.93 25.76 -22.50
N VAL A 141 -9.10 25.52 -23.52
CA VAL A 141 -7.64 25.47 -23.34
C VAL A 141 -7.10 26.74 -22.69
N ILE A 142 -7.58 27.90 -23.11
CA ILE A 142 -7.14 29.22 -22.61
C ILE A 142 -7.48 29.36 -21.12
N ASP A 143 -8.69 28.96 -20.72
CA ASP A 143 -9.10 29.01 -19.31
C ASP A 143 -8.38 28.00 -18.45
N ALA A 144 -8.14 26.79 -18.97
CA ALA A 144 -7.45 25.70 -18.25
C ALA A 144 -6.01 26.06 -17.90
N PHE A 145 -5.29 26.72 -18.80
CA PHE A 145 -3.89 27.14 -18.58
C PHE A 145 -3.74 28.58 -18.04
N GLY A 146 -4.83 29.34 -18.00
CA GLY A 146 -4.85 30.73 -17.59
C GLY A 146 -5.46 30.91 -16.19
N VAL A 147 -6.49 31.75 -16.15
CA VAL A 147 -7.12 32.26 -14.91
C VAL A 147 -7.75 31.13 -14.06
N LYS A 148 -8.19 30.03 -14.69
CA LYS A 148 -8.96 28.96 -14.04
C LYS A 148 -8.12 27.78 -13.52
N THR A 149 -6.82 27.79 -13.70
CA THR A 149 -5.93 26.69 -13.25
C THR A 149 -6.08 26.38 -11.75
N SER A 150 -6.19 27.43 -10.91
CA SER A 150 -6.35 27.26 -9.46
C SER A 150 -7.72 26.67 -9.09
N GLU A 151 -8.78 27.04 -9.82
CA GLU A 151 -10.12 26.52 -9.63
C GLU A 151 -10.20 25.04 -10.03
N ILE A 152 -9.55 24.67 -11.14
CA ILE A 152 -9.44 23.27 -11.60
C ILE A 152 -8.72 22.42 -10.56
N LYS A 153 -7.59 22.89 -10.03
CA LYS A 153 -6.85 22.20 -8.97
C LYS A 153 -7.72 21.97 -7.72
N LYS A 154 -8.42 22.98 -7.26
CA LYS A 154 -9.31 22.91 -6.10
C LYS A 154 -10.43 21.89 -6.31
N THR A 155 -11.14 21.99 -7.45
CA THR A 155 -12.24 21.07 -7.79
C THR A 155 -11.75 19.62 -7.93
N THR A 156 -10.56 19.43 -8.50
CA THR A 156 -9.97 18.09 -8.64
C THR A 156 -9.64 17.51 -7.26
N LEU A 157 -9.06 18.30 -6.36
CA LEU A 157 -8.73 17.88 -5.01
C LEU A 157 -9.97 17.48 -4.21
N GLU A 158 -11.00 18.33 -4.20
CA GLU A 158 -12.28 18.05 -3.53
C GLU A 158 -12.94 16.76 -4.03
N LYS A 159 -12.87 16.51 -5.33
CA LYS A 159 -13.41 15.25 -5.90
C LYS A 159 -12.58 14.03 -5.55
N LEU A 160 -11.26 14.16 -5.46
CA LEU A 160 -10.38 13.08 -5.03
C LEU A 160 -10.63 12.71 -3.57
N GLU A 161 -10.72 13.70 -2.68
CA GLU A 161 -11.00 13.50 -1.25
C GLU A 161 -12.34 12.80 -1.00
N ASN A 162 -13.36 13.10 -1.82
CA ASN A 162 -14.69 12.49 -1.68
C ASN A 162 -14.80 11.08 -2.30
N ASN A 163 -13.86 10.67 -3.17
CA ASN A 163 -13.94 9.42 -3.94
C ASN A 163 -12.86 8.38 -3.54
N LEU A 164 -12.00 8.69 -2.57
CA LEU A 164 -10.99 7.78 -2.04
C LEU A 164 -11.41 7.15 -0.71
#